data_ea7128cdb35c9e860f4bdd2aa371ebd8
#
_entry.id   ea7128cdb35c9e860f4bdd2aa371ebd8
#
_cell.length_a   1.000
_cell.length_b   1.000
_cell.length_c   1.000
_cell.angle_alpha   90.00
_cell.angle_beta   90.00
_cell.angle_gamma   90.00
#
_symmetry.space_group_name_H-M   'P 1'
#
loop_
_entity.id
_entity.type
_entity.pdbx_description
1 polymer ?
#
loop_
_entity_poly.entity_id
_entity_poly.type
_entity_poly.pdbx_seq_one_letter_code
_entity_poly.pdbx_strand_id
1 'polypeptide(L)'
;MKEKPLVSIGCTTYNQEPYIRQCIEGFLMQKTNFPFEIIINDDCSTDGTTEIIKEYEKQYPNLINAIYHSENQQSRGVRSVYFEYVFPAARGKYMAMCEGDDYWTDPLKLQKQVDFLEKYNEYSLVYSKVKVV
;
A
#
# COMPACT_ATOMS: atom_id res chain seq x y z
N MET A 1 -6.66 1.86 -21.23
CA MET A 1 -7.12 2.68 -20.09
C MET A 1 -7.18 1.85 -18.83
N LYS A 2 -6.65 2.37 -17.73
CA LYS A 2 -6.73 1.66 -16.46
C LYS A 2 -8.14 1.76 -15.89
N GLU A 3 -8.66 0.66 -15.38
CA GLU A 3 -9.93 0.65 -14.68
C GLU A 3 -9.81 1.45 -13.38
N LYS A 4 -10.84 2.23 -13.03
CA LYS A 4 -10.81 3.00 -11.78
C LYS A 4 -10.90 2.05 -10.59
N PRO A 5 -9.92 2.08 -9.66
CA PRO A 5 -9.95 1.20 -8.50
C PRO A 5 -10.99 1.63 -7.47
N LEU A 6 -11.54 0.66 -6.75
CA LEU A 6 -12.38 0.95 -5.59
C LEU A 6 -11.51 1.18 -4.35
N VAL A 7 -10.41 0.46 -4.24
CA VAL A 7 -9.47 0.55 -3.11
C VAL A 7 -8.10 0.94 -3.60
N SER A 8 -7.46 1.87 -2.91
CA SER A 8 -6.05 2.17 -3.07
C SER A 8 -5.31 1.63 -1.85
N ILE A 9 -4.39 0.69 -2.07
CA ILE A 9 -3.49 0.21 -1.02
C ILE A 9 -2.33 1.19 -0.96
N GLY A 10 -2.11 1.79 0.21
CA GLY A 10 -1.02 2.73 0.44
C GLY A 10 0.03 2.14 1.35
N CYS A 11 1.27 2.10 0.90
CA CYS A 11 2.41 1.57 1.64
C CYS A 11 3.53 2.59 1.66
N THR A 12 4.09 2.84 2.85
CA THR A 12 5.30 3.64 2.98
C THR A 12 6.41 2.73 3.48
N THR A 13 7.63 2.95 2.99
CA THR A 13 8.77 2.13 3.36
C THR A 13 10.05 2.97 3.37
N TYR A 14 10.97 2.61 4.24
CA TYR A 14 12.33 3.14 4.29
C TYR A 14 13.25 2.10 4.90
N ASN A 15 14.24 1.64 4.12
CA ASN A 15 15.23 0.65 4.55
C ASN A 15 14.60 -0.59 5.20
N GLN A 16 13.69 -1.22 4.47
CA GLN A 16 12.95 -2.40 4.94
C GLN A 16 13.17 -3.61 4.02
N GLU A 17 14.38 -3.72 3.50
CA GLU A 17 14.74 -4.80 2.56
C GLU A 17 14.35 -6.20 3.03
N PRO A 18 14.54 -6.60 4.32
CA PRO A 18 14.18 -7.94 4.77
C PRO A 18 12.67 -8.21 4.76
N TYR A 19 11.84 -7.16 4.70
CA TYR A 19 10.39 -7.28 4.90
C TYR A 19 9.56 -6.90 3.69
N ILE A 20 10.06 -6.02 2.83
CA ILE A 20 9.26 -5.39 1.77
C ILE A 20 8.69 -6.41 0.78
N ARG A 21 9.43 -7.47 0.46
CA ARG A 21 8.96 -8.49 -0.47
C ARG A 21 7.72 -9.20 0.06
N GLN A 22 7.74 -9.60 1.34
CA GLN A 22 6.61 -10.26 1.98
C GLN A 22 5.41 -9.31 2.08
N CYS A 23 5.66 -8.04 2.34
CA CYS A 23 4.62 -7.00 2.37
C CYS A 23 3.88 -6.91 1.03
N ILE A 24 4.63 -6.78 -0.07
CA ILE A 24 4.05 -6.65 -1.41
C ILE A 24 3.31 -7.93 -1.82
N GLU A 25 3.86 -9.10 -1.50
CA GLU A 25 3.19 -10.37 -1.79
C GLU A 25 1.83 -10.47 -1.07
N GLY A 26 1.73 -9.90 0.13
CA GLY A 26 0.46 -9.83 0.85
C GLY A 26 -0.59 -8.98 0.13
N PHE A 27 -0.16 -7.93 -0.57
CA PHE A 27 -1.06 -7.14 -1.41
C PHE A 27 -1.48 -7.90 -2.66
N LEU A 28 -0.52 -8.55 -3.31
CA LEU A 28 -0.76 -9.25 -4.58
C LEU A 28 -1.65 -10.48 -4.42
N MET A 29 -1.67 -11.10 -3.24
CA MET A 29 -2.52 -12.27 -3.00
C MET A 29 -3.98 -11.92 -2.76
N GLN A 30 -4.34 -10.65 -2.65
CA GLN A 30 -5.71 -10.26 -2.36
C GLN A 30 -6.66 -10.66 -3.47
N LYS A 31 -7.79 -11.29 -3.09
CA LYS A 31 -8.84 -11.72 -4.00
C LYS A 31 -10.05 -10.83 -3.76
N THR A 32 -10.46 -10.10 -4.79
CA THR A 32 -11.54 -9.14 -4.69
C THR A 32 -12.43 -9.20 -5.93
N ASN A 33 -13.69 -8.81 -5.77
CA ASN A 33 -14.62 -8.64 -6.90
C ASN A 33 -14.65 -7.19 -7.39
N PHE A 34 -13.64 -6.39 -7.02
CA PHE A 34 -13.45 -5.01 -7.45
C PHE A 34 -11.99 -4.77 -7.79
N PRO A 35 -11.69 -3.78 -8.63
CA PRO A 35 -10.29 -3.44 -8.92
C PRO A 35 -9.67 -2.68 -7.75
N PHE A 36 -8.37 -2.88 -7.54
CA PHE A 36 -7.59 -2.12 -6.58
C PHE A 36 -6.25 -1.73 -7.19
N GLU A 37 -5.61 -0.72 -6.62
CA GLU A 37 -4.28 -0.29 -7.00
C GLU A 37 -3.36 -0.34 -5.77
N ILE A 38 -2.06 -0.36 -6.02
CA ILE A 38 -1.04 -0.38 -4.96
C ILE A 38 -0.15 0.84 -5.16
N ILE A 39 -0.05 1.69 -4.14
CA ILE A 39 0.81 2.87 -4.14
C ILE A 39 1.89 2.64 -3.09
N ILE A 40 3.15 2.61 -3.51
CA ILE A 40 4.29 2.38 -2.62
C ILE A 40 5.16 3.63 -2.64
N ASN A 41 5.30 4.27 -1.49
CA ASN A 41 6.19 5.41 -1.32
C ASN A 41 7.48 4.93 -0.67
N ASP A 42 8.58 4.95 -1.42
CA ASP A 42 9.92 4.63 -0.94
C ASP A 42 10.62 5.92 -0.56
N ASP A 43 10.87 6.12 0.72
CA ASP A 43 11.42 7.37 1.26
C ASP A 43 12.94 7.42 1.14
N CYS A 44 13.46 7.20 -0.06
CA CYS A 44 14.89 7.26 -0.41
C CYS A 44 15.71 6.21 0.36
N SER A 45 15.30 4.95 0.22
CA SER A 45 16.04 3.83 0.85
C SER A 45 17.47 3.73 0.37
N THR A 46 18.36 3.37 1.28
CA THR A 46 19.79 3.20 1.02
C THR A 46 20.21 1.73 0.95
N ASP A 47 19.31 0.81 1.28
CA ASP A 47 19.51 -0.65 1.16
C ASP A 47 18.90 -1.16 -0.16
N GLY A 48 18.59 -2.45 -0.26
CA GLY A 48 18.00 -3.07 -1.43
C GLY A 48 16.50 -2.88 -1.59
N THR A 49 15.85 -2.10 -0.73
CA THR A 49 14.39 -1.89 -0.77
C THR A 49 13.92 -1.33 -2.11
N THR A 50 14.59 -0.29 -2.62
CA THR A 50 14.21 0.37 -3.88
C THR A 50 14.25 -0.59 -5.06
N GLU A 51 15.29 -1.40 -5.15
CA GLU A 51 15.48 -2.36 -6.25
C GLU A 51 14.38 -3.42 -6.23
N ILE A 52 13.97 -3.88 -5.06
CA ILE A 52 12.88 -4.85 -4.91
C ILE A 52 11.56 -4.24 -5.39
N ILE A 53 11.26 -3.01 -4.99
CA ILE A 53 10.05 -2.32 -5.43
C ILE A 53 10.03 -2.17 -6.95
N LYS A 54 11.17 -1.80 -7.54
CA LYS A 54 11.28 -1.66 -9.01
C LYS A 54 11.04 -2.97 -9.75
N GLU A 55 11.49 -4.10 -9.19
CA GLU A 55 11.21 -5.42 -9.76
C GLU A 55 9.69 -5.67 -9.84
N TYR A 56 8.97 -5.40 -8.75
CA TYR A 56 7.53 -5.59 -8.71
C TYR A 56 6.79 -4.60 -9.61
N GLU A 57 7.21 -3.34 -9.63
CA GLU A 57 6.59 -2.32 -10.49
C GLU A 57 6.73 -2.71 -11.97
N LYS A 58 7.89 -3.23 -12.36
CA LYS A 58 8.14 -3.70 -13.71
C LYS A 58 7.25 -4.90 -14.07
N GLN A 59 7.02 -5.78 -13.12
CA GLN A 59 6.21 -6.99 -13.32
C GLN A 59 4.71 -6.67 -13.33
N TYR A 60 4.28 -5.67 -12.54
CA TYR A 60 2.87 -5.29 -12.39
C TYR A 60 2.66 -3.79 -12.67
N PRO A 61 2.98 -3.31 -13.89
CA PRO A 61 3.00 -1.87 -14.17
C PRO A 61 1.62 -1.21 -14.12
N ASN A 62 0.54 -1.99 -14.31
CA ASN A 62 -0.82 -1.46 -14.27
C ASN A 62 -1.45 -1.52 -12.88
N LEU A 63 -0.78 -2.16 -11.93
CA LEU A 63 -1.27 -2.36 -10.56
C LEU A 63 -0.49 -1.53 -9.55
N ILE A 64 0.84 -1.48 -9.70
CA ILE A 64 1.74 -0.83 -8.77
C ILE A 64 2.19 0.53 -9.31
N ASN A 65 1.96 1.56 -8.50
CA ASN A 65 2.44 2.92 -8.73
C ASN A 65 3.42 3.25 -7.60
N ALA A 66 4.72 3.30 -7.92
CA ALA A 66 5.75 3.57 -6.92
C ALA A 66 6.16 5.05 -6.99
N ILE A 67 6.37 5.63 -5.82
CA ILE A 67 6.83 7.01 -5.65
C ILE A 67 8.22 6.95 -5.04
N TYR A 68 9.21 7.47 -5.74
CA TYR A 68 10.60 7.50 -5.30
C TYR A 68 11.02 8.93 -5.00
N HIS A 69 11.88 9.10 -4.01
CA HIS A 69 12.39 10.42 -3.63
C HIS A 69 13.90 10.46 -3.77
N SER A 70 14.43 11.62 -4.18
CA SER A 70 15.88 11.85 -4.29
C SER A 70 16.54 12.10 -2.94
N GLU A 71 15.73 12.41 -1.91
CA GLU A 71 16.20 12.57 -0.53
C GLU A 71 15.09 12.15 0.43
N ASN A 72 15.48 11.77 1.65
CA ASN A 72 14.55 11.29 2.66
C ASN A 72 13.62 12.42 3.10
N GLN A 73 12.32 12.24 2.90
CA GLN A 73 11.32 13.28 3.17
C GLN A 73 11.08 13.47 4.66
N GLN A 74 11.13 12.39 5.43
CA GLN A 74 10.93 12.47 6.88
C GLN A 74 12.06 13.29 7.53
N SER A 75 13.30 13.12 7.10
CA SER A 75 14.43 13.90 7.61
C SER A 75 14.38 15.37 7.19
N ARG A 76 13.63 15.70 6.14
CA ARG A 76 13.38 17.08 5.71
C ARG A 76 12.26 17.75 6.48
N GLY A 77 11.63 17.08 7.43
CA GLY A 77 10.55 17.62 8.24
C GLY A 77 9.16 17.38 7.71
N VAL A 78 9.00 16.51 6.69
CA VAL A 78 7.67 16.10 6.23
C VAL A 78 7.04 15.25 7.33
N ARG A 79 5.89 15.70 7.85
CA ARG A 79 5.24 15.05 8.99
C ARG A 79 4.62 13.72 8.62
N SER A 80 4.03 13.63 7.41
CA SER A 80 3.36 12.42 6.98
C SER A 80 3.52 12.27 5.48
N VAL A 81 4.26 11.22 5.08
CA VAL A 81 4.40 10.88 3.67
C VAL A 81 3.08 10.35 3.09
N TYR A 82 2.19 9.82 3.93
CA TYR A 82 0.86 9.44 3.49
C TYR A 82 0.06 10.65 3.00
N PHE A 83 -0.01 11.71 3.79
CA PHE A 83 -0.76 12.92 3.41
C PHE A 83 -0.12 13.68 2.25
N GLU A 84 1.21 13.73 2.21
CA GLU A 84 1.91 14.52 1.20
C GLU A 84 1.97 13.81 -0.15
N TYR A 85 2.12 12.49 -0.18
CA TYR A 85 2.42 11.75 -1.40
C TYR A 85 1.46 10.62 -1.73
N VAL A 86 1.06 9.81 -0.75
CA VAL A 86 0.26 8.61 -1.01
C VAL A 86 -1.21 8.96 -1.27
N PHE A 87 -1.83 9.72 -0.38
CA PHE A 87 -3.23 10.09 -0.53
C PHE A 87 -3.51 10.89 -1.80
N PRO A 88 -2.67 11.89 -2.16
CA PRO A 88 -2.91 12.59 -3.43
C PRO A 88 -2.80 11.71 -4.68
N ALA A 89 -2.02 10.62 -4.62
CA ALA A 89 -1.88 9.69 -5.73
C ALA A 89 -3.02 8.66 -5.78
N ALA A 90 -3.78 8.50 -4.71
CA ALA A 90 -4.82 7.49 -4.59
C ALA A 90 -6.05 7.87 -5.41
N ARG A 91 -6.60 6.90 -6.14
CA ARG A 91 -7.81 7.09 -6.97
C ARG A 91 -9.01 6.34 -6.42
N GLY A 92 -8.81 5.46 -5.44
CA GLY A 92 -9.87 4.64 -4.88
C GLY A 92 -10.79 5.41 -3.94
N LYS A 93 -12.00 4.89 -3.78
CA LYS A 93 -12.94 5.39 -2.77
C LYS A 93 -12.43 5.11 -1.36
N TYR A 94 -11.76 3.98 -1.17
CA TYR A 94 -11.23 3.54 0.12
C TYR A 94 -9.71 3.48 0.09
N MET A 95 -9.09 3.73 1.24
CA MET A 95 -7.66 3.58 1.45
C MET A 95 -7.40 2.41 2.40
N ALA A 96 -6.50 1.51 2.00
CA ALA A 96 -6.01 0.44 2.86
C ALA A 96 -4.51 0.67 3.08
N MET A 97 -4.09 0.84 4.33
CA MET A 97 -2.71 1.21 4.65
C MET A 97 -1.95 0.04 5.26
N CYS A 98 -0.70 -0.11 4.86
CA CYS A 98 0.20 -1.12 5.41
C CYS A 98 1.63 -0.64 5.23
N GLU A 99 2.42 -0.61 6.31
CA GLU A 99 3.83 -0.22 6.22
C GLU A 99 4.67 -1.37 5.68
N GLY A 100 5.84 -1.05 5.11
CA GLY A 100 6.67 -2.01 4.40
C GLY A 100 7.28 -3.13 5.24
N ASP A 101 7.21 -3.03 6.57
CA ASP A 101 7.65 -4.07 7.52
C ASP A 101 6.51 -4.93 8.05
N ASP A 102 5.29 -4.68 7.58
CA ASP A 102 4.10 -5.48 7.92
C ASP A 102 3.66 -6.31 6.72
N TYR A 103 2.81 -7.29 6.95
CA TYR A 103 2.26 -8.10 5.86
C TYR A 103 0.88 -8.64 6.22
N TRP A 104 0.05 -8.79 5.19
CA TRP A 104 -1.29 -9.35 5.33
C TRP A 104 -1.27 -10.85 5.09
N THR A 105 -2.06 -11.59 5.85
CA THR A 105 -2.11 -13.06 5.77
C THR A 105 -3.42 -13.59 5.19
N ASP A 106 -4.51 -12.81 5.24
CA ASP A 106 -5.81 -13.24 4.74
C ASP A 106 -6.02 -12.72 3.32
N PRO A 107 -6.12 -13.60 2.31
CA PRO A 107 -6.34 -13.17 0.92
C PRO A 107 -7.71 -12.51 0.71
N LEU A 108 -8.61 -12.58 1.68
CA LEU A 108 -9.93 -11.96 1.61
C LEU A 108 -10.05 -10.71 2.48
N LYS A 109 -8.92 -10.22 3.01
CA LYS A 109 -8.93 -9.06 3.92
C LYS A 109 -9.63 -7.85 3.30
N LEU A 110 -9.23 -7.45 2.10
CA LEU A 110 -9.84 -6.29 1.44
C LEU A 110 -11.31 -6.51 1.15
N GLN A 111 -11.67 -7.69 0.64
CA GLN A 111 -13.05 -8.00 0.30
C GLN A 111 -13.94 -7.91 1.54
N LYS A 112 -13.51 -8.51 2.64
CA LYS A 112 -14.26 -8.49 3.90
C LYS A 112 -14.45 -7.08 4.44
N GLN A 113 -13.40 -6.27 4.40
CA GLN A 113 -13.43 -4.90 4.94
C GLN A 113 -14.29 -3.98 4.07
N VAL A 114 -14.20 -4.11 2.75
CA VAL A 114 -15.03 -3.33 1.85
C VAL A 114 -16.50 -3.73 1.97
N ASP A 115 -16.79 -5.03 2.05
CA ASP A 115 -18.17 -5.51 2.25
C ASP A 115 -18.77 -4.92 3.51
N PHE A 116 -17.99 -4.84 4.58
CA PHE A 116 -18.44 -4.23 5.84
C PHE A 116 -18.77 -2.75 5.65
N LEU A 117 -17.85 -1.98 5.06
CA LEU A 117 -18.02 -0.54 4.86
C LEU A 117 -19.16 -0.21 3.90
N GLU A 118 -19.38 -1.03 2.87
CA GLU A 118 -20.47 -0.82 1.92
C GLU A 118 -21.83 -1.18 2.55
N LYS A 119 -21.87 -2.14 3.47
CA LYS A 119 -23.09 -2.56 4.15
C LYS A 119 -23.45 -1.60 5.30
N TYR A 120 -22.45 -1.11 6.02
CA TYR A 120 -22.63 -0.26 7.19
C TYR A 120 -21.98 1.09 6.93
N ASN A 121 -22.61 1.90 6.07
CA ASN A 121 -22.04 3.16 5.58
C ASN A 121 -21.96 4.27 6.63
N GLU A 122 -22.47 4.05 7.82
CA GLU A 122 -22.28 4.95 8.97
C GLU A 122 -20.86 4.88 9.54
N TYR A 123 -20.08 3.84 9.20
CA TYR A 123 -18.70 3.70 9.62
C TYR A 123 -17.75 4.20 8.51
N SER A 124 -16.71 4.91 8.91
CA SER A 124 -15.68 5.40 7.98
C SER A 124 -14.37 4.65 8.12
N LEU A 125 -14.24 3.79 9.14
CA LEU A 125 -12.99 3.07 9.42
C LEU A 125 -13.31 1.65 9.89
N VAL A 126 -12.51 0.69 9.38
CA VAL A 126 -12.52 -0.70 9.85
C VAL A 126 -11.07 -1.17 9.98
N TYR A 127 -10.79 -1.98 11.00
CA TYR A 127 -9.46 -2.56 11.19
C TYR A 127 -9.59 -4.02 11.65
N SER A 128 -8.51 -4.77 11.49
CA SER A 128 -8.44 -6.16 11.90
C SER A 128 -7.42 -6.33 13.03
N LYS A 129 -7.46 -7.49 13.70
CA LYS A 129 -6.48 -7.81 14.73
C LYS A 129 -5.08 -7.89 14.12
N VAL A 130 -4.11 -7.41 14.87
CA VAL A 130 -2.70 -7.47 14.51
C VAL A 130 -1.99 -8.44 15.45
N LYS A 131 -1.17 -9.31 14.87
CA LYS A 131 -0.29 -10.19 15.63
C LYS A 131 1.12 -9.61 15.56
N VAL A 132 1.69 -9.31 16.72
CA VAL A 132 3.07 -8.85 16.81
C VAL A 132 3.97 -10.08 16.92
N VAL A 133 4.95 -10.15 16.04
CA VAL A 133 5.94 -11.24 15.99
C VAL A 133 7.33 -10.74 16.32
#